data_5a69b9cb150543901b30decf79422a09
#
_entry.id   5a69b9cb150543901b30decf79422a09
#
_cell.length_a   1.000
_cell.length_b   1.000
_cell.length_c   1.000
_cell.angle_alpha   90.00
_cell.angle_beta   90.00
_cell.angle_gamma   90.00
#
_symmetry.space_group_name_H-M   'P 1'
#
loop_
_entity.id
_entity.type
_entity.pdbx_description
1 polymer ?
#
loop_
_entity_poly.entity_id
_entity_poly.type
_entity_poly.pdbx_seq_one_letter_code
_entity_poly.pdbx_strand_id
1 'polypeptide(L)'
;ILNGRWENVDESMSEASRSYQKQITGQEGKAWVQNGVKFDGIKDGILIDAKGKYSQFINKNTGKFYDWFTGKKGLLDEANRQIKAANGTKIQWYFAEQDTLEVVQDLFIDQGIVEIEFIYQAPK
;
A
#
# COMPACT_ATOMS: atom_id res chain seq x y z
N ILE A 1 2.93 -0.19 -21.96
CA ILE A 1 1.52 0.26 -22.05
C ILE A 1 0.77 -0.22 -20.81
N LEU A 2 0.15 0.71 -20.11
CA LEU A 2 -0.65 0.39 -18.92
C LEU A 2 -2.06 -0.03 -19.36
N ASN A 3 -2.44 -1.27 -19.06
CA ASN A 3 -3.78 -1.79 -19.33
C ASN A 3 -4.67 -1.58 -18.12
N GLY A 4 -4.98 -0.33 -17.83
CA GLY A 4 -5.75 0.00 -16.65
C GLY A 4 -6.74 1.13 -16.88
N ARG A 5 -7.58 1.34 -15.86
CA ARG A 5 -8.58 2.42 -15.88
C ARG A 5 -8.96 2.81 -14.47
N TRP A 6 -9.43 4.03 -14.33
CA TRP A 6 -10.04 4.48 -13.07
C TRP A 6 -11.43 3.87 -12.93
N GLU A 7 -11.74 3.37 -11.73
CA GLU A 7 -13.06 2.85 -11.40
C GLU A 7 -13.55 3.47 -10.10
N ASN A 8 -14.85 3.71 -10.02
CA ASN A 8 -15.46 4.16 -8.76
C ASN A 8 -15.47 3.00 -7.77
N VAL A 9 -15.12 3.31 -6.52
CA VAL A 9 -15.12 2.33 -5.44
C VAL A 9 -15.85 2.91 -4.24
N ASP A 10 -16.53 2.04 -3.49
CA ASP A 10 -17.19 2.38 -2.24
C ASP A 10 -16.58 1.52 -1.15
N GLU A 11 -15.42 1.96 -0.68
CA GLU A 11 -14.67 1.23 0.34
C GLU A 11 -14.90 1.85 1.71
N SER A 12 -15.20 0.99 2.69
CA SER A 12 -15.30 1.41 4.08
C SER A 12 -13.89 1.64 4.62
N MET A 13 -13.62 2.87 5.07
CA MET A 13 -12.35 3.21 5.68
C MET A 13 -12.54 4.41 6.60
N SER A 14 -11.61 4.60 7.53
CA SER A 14 -11.63 5.76 8.40
C SER A 14 -11.43 7.05 7.60
N GLU A 15 -11.90 8.16 8.16
CA GLU A 15 -11.71 9.47 7.53
C GLU A 15 -10.22 9.79 7.36
N ALA A 16 -9.41 9.43 8.34
CA ALA A 16 -7.95 9.63 8.27
C ALA A 16 -7.33 8.87 7.10
N SER A 17 -7.74 7.62 6.90
CA SER A 17 -7.25 6.81 5.78
C SER A 17 -7.70 7.37 4.44
N ARG A 18 -8.95 7.83 4.36
CA ARG A 18 -9.50 8.44 3.15
C ARG A 18 -8.76 9.73 2.80
N SER A 19 -8.51 10.58 3.80
CA SER A 19 -7.77 11.83 3.60
C SER A 19 -6.34 11.57 3.13
N TYR A 20 -5.68 10.56 3.71
CA TYR A 20 -4.33 10.21 3.32
C TYR A 20 -4.29 9.67 1.89
N GLN A 21 -5.23 8.80 1.53
CA GLN A 21 -5.33 8.28 0.17
C GLN A 21 -5.51 9.43 -0.85
N LYS A 22 -6.37 10.39 -0.54
CA LYS A 22 -6.58 11.56 -1.39
C LYS A 22 -5.31 12.43 -1.49
N GLN A 23 -4.60 12.60 -0.37
CA GLN A 23 -3.34 13.33 -0.35
C GLN A 23 -2.32 12.71 -1.31
N ILE A 24 -2.18 11.40 -1.27
CA ILE A 24 -1.15 10.69 -2.03
C ILE A 24 -1.55 10.53 -3.50
N THR A 25 -2.80 10.17 -3.78
CA THR A 25 -3.25 9.83 -5.13
C THR A 25 -3.93 10.97 -5.87
N GLY A 26 -4.39 11.99 -5.15
CA GLY A 26 -5.20 13.06 -5.72
C GLY A 26 -6.63 12.64 -6.04
N GLN A 27 -7.04 11.43 -5.67
CA GLN A 27 -8.36 10.87 -5.99
C GLN A 27 -9.09 10.45 -4.72
N GLU A 28 -10.40 10.60 -4.75
CA GLU A 28 -11.29 10.17 -3.68
C GLU A 28 -12.41 9.32 -4.28
N GLY A 29 -12.69 8.18 -3.65
CA GLY A 29 -13.74 7.29 -4.11
C GLY A 29 -13.44 6.59 -5.42
N LYS A 30 -12.17 6.53 -5.82
CA LYS A 30 -11.73 5.88 -7.05
C LYS A 30 -10.52 5.02 -6.80
N ALA A 31 -10.34 4.00 -7.64
CA ALA A 31 -9.15 3.18 -7.67
C ALA A 31 -8.70 3.01 -9.10
N TRP A 32 -7.40 2.80 -9.27
CA TRP A 32 -6.85 2.40 -10.57
C TRP A 32 -6.85 0.89 -10.64
N VAL A 33 -7.49 0.33 -11.65
CA VAL A 33 -7.54 -1.13 -11.84
C VAL A 33 -6.65 -1.51 -13.01
N GLN A 34 -5.61 -2.28 -12.71
CA GLN A 34 -4.61 -2.72 -13.68
C GLN A 34 -4.65 -4.23 -13.73
N ASN A 35 -4.95 -4.80 -14.91
CA ASN A 35 -5.03 -6.25 -15.08
C ASN A 35 -5.88 -6.94 -14.00
N GLY A 36 -7.02 -6.33 -13.65
CA GLY A 36 -7.96 -6.87 -12.67
C GLY A 36 -7.59 -6.64 -11.21
N VAL A 37 -6.49 -5.95 -10.91
CA VAL A 37 -6.03 -5.69 -9.54
C VAL A 37 -6.13 -4.20 -9.23
N LYS A 38 -6.68 -3.89 -8.05
CA LYS A 38 -6.84 -2.51 -7.60
C LYS A 38 -5.56 -1.94 -7.03
N PHE A 39 -5.28 -0.69 -7.42
CA PHE A 39 -4.29 0.18 -6.80
C PHE A 39 -5.02 1.44 -6.36
N ASP A 40 -4.53 2.10 -5.32
CA ASP A 40 -5.17 3.36 -4.88
C ASP A 40 -5.06 4.45 -5.93
N GLY A 41 -4.00 4.41 -6.75
CA GLY A 41 -3.87 5.36 -7.82
C GLY A 41 -2.74 5.05 -8.79
N ILE A 42 -2.57 5.97 -9.73
CA ILE A 42 -1.46 5.98 -10.67
C ILE A 42 -1.03 7.43 -10.88
N LYS A 43 0.28 7.66 -10.95
CA LYS A 43 0.82 9.00 -11.17
C LYS A 43 2.13 8.89 -11.94
N ASP A 44 2.22 9.61 -13.05
CA ASP A 44 3.40 9.60 -13.92
C ASP A 44 3.81 8.17 -14.34
N GLY A 45 2.83 7.32 -14.59
CA GLY A 45 3.07 5.93 -14.98
C GLY A 45 3.48 4.99 -13.85
N ILE A 46 3.46 5.46 -12.60
CA ILE A 46 3.82 4.68 -11.42
C ILE A 46 2.55 4.30 -10.67
N LEU A 47 2.39 3.00 -10.40
CA LEU A 47 1.25 2.49 -9.63
C LEU A 47 1.47 2.80 -8.15
N ILE A 48 0.44 3.28 -7.47
CA ILE A 48 0.58 3.84 -6.12
C ILE A 48 -0.43 3.20 -5.18
N ASP A 49 0.04 2.88 -3.97
CA ASP A 49 -0.82 2.53 -2.85
C ASP A 49 -0.49 3.41 -1.65
N ALA A 50 -1.51 3.75 -0.88
CA ALA A 50 -1.37 4.56 0.33
C ALA A 50 -1.68 3.70 1.55
N LYS A 51 -0.72 3.60 2.48
CA LYS A 51 -0.85 2.79 3.70
C LYS A 51 -1.01 3.73 4.89
N GLY A 52 -2.16 3.63 5.56
CA GLY A 52 -2.52 4.49 6.66
C GLY A 52 -1.97 4.03 8.00
N LYS A 53 -2.87 3.78 8.97
CA LYS A 53 -2.50 3.55 10.37
C LYS A 53 -2.36 2.07 10.68
N TYR A 54 -1.14 1.62 10.90
CA TYR A 54 -0.80 0.25 11.27
C TYR A 54 0.02 0.16 12.56
N SER A 55 0.45 1.32 13.13
CA SER A 55 1.34 1.33 14.30
C SER A 55 0.76 0.58 15.49
N GLN A 56 -0.57 0.57 15.64
CA GLN A 56 -1.23 -0.14 16.74
C GLN A 56 -1.04 -1.65 16.66
N PHE A 57 -0.62 -2.17 15.53
CA PHE A 57 -0.37 -3.61 15.34
C PHE A 57 1.09 -3.99 15.52
N ILE A 58 1.95 -3.03 15.85
CA ILE A 58 3.38 -3.23 16.05
C ILE A 58 3.66 -3.46 17.54
N ASN A 59 4.33 -4.57 17.85
CA ASN A 59 4.82 -4.84 19.20
C ASN A 59 6.10 -4.04 19.41
N LYS A 60 6.05 -3.03 20.27
CA LYS A 60 7.17 -2.13 20.53
C LYS A 60 8.36 -2.82 21.18
N ASN A 61 8.14 -3.97 21.84
CA ASN A 61 9.21 -4.74 22.45
C ASN A 61 10.04 -5.50 21.43
N THR A 62 9.45 -5.89 20.31
CA THR A 62 10.12 -6.68 19.28
C THR A 62 10.42 -5.89 18.01
N GLY A 63 9.73 -4.77 17.79
CA GLY A 63 9.81 -4.01 16.54
C GLY A 63 9.14 -4.71 15.35
N LYS A 64 8.34 -5.71 15.61
CA LYS A 64 7.61 -6.47 14.59
C LYS A 64 6.12 -6.40 14.85
N PHE A 65 5.29 -6.76 13.85
CA PHE A 65 3.86 -6.91 14.09
C PHE A 65 3.61 -7.97 15.16
N TYR A 66 2.55 -7.78 15.94
CA TYR A 66 2.10 -8.81 16.86
C TYR A 66 1.78 -10.09 16.10
N ASP A 67 2.03 -11.24 16.72
CA ASP A 67 1.79 -12.54 16.11
C ASP A 67 0.32 -12.75 15.74
N TRP A 68 -0.59 -12.15 16.50
CA TRP A 68 -2.03 -12.26 16.25
C TRP A 68 -2.52 -11.35 15.11
N PHE A 69 -1.69 -10.45 14.63
CA PHE A 69 -2.10 -9.54 13.56
C PHE A 69 -2.16 -10.27 12.22
N THR A 70 -3.38 -10.54 11.75
CA THR A 70 -3.60 -11.26 10.49
C THR A 70 -3.35 -10.41 9.25
N GLY A 71 -3.30 -9.09 9.41
CA GLY A 71 -3.03 -8.18 8.30
C GLY A 71 -1.65 -8.34 7.65
N LYS A 72 -0.70 -9.00 8.34
CA LYS A 72 0.60 -9.34 7.74
C LYS A 72 0.43 -10.12 6.45
N LYS A 73 -0.38 -11.18 6.51
CA LYS A 73 -0.64 -12.03 5.34
C LYS A 73 -1.34 -11.22 4.26
N GLY A 74 -2.28 -10.37 4.65
CA GLY A 74 -3.00 -9.49 3.72
C GLY A 74 -2.06 -8.56 2.95
N LEU A 75 -1.08 -7.98 3.64
CA LEU A 75 -0.08 -7.11 3.01
C LEU A 75 0.78 -7.88 2.00
N LEU A 76 1.22 -9.08 2.37
CA LEU A 76 2.01 -9.94 1.48
C LEU A 76 1.20 -10.39 0.26
N ASP A 77 -0.04 -10.81 0.47
CA ASP A 77 -0.92 -11.24 -0.62
C ASP A 77 -1.22 -10.08 -1.58
N GLU A 78 -1.48 -8.90 -1.03
CA GLU A 78 -1.70 -7.69 -1.84
C GLU A 78 -0.47 -7.37 -2.69
N ALA A 79 0.71 -7.39 -2.07
CA ALA A 79 1.97 -7.12 -2.77
C ALA A 79 2.17 -8.09 -3.95
N ASN A 80 1.95 -9.38 -3.71
CA ASN A 80 2.14 -10.38 -4.75
C ASN A 80 1.15 -10.21 -5.90
N ARG A 81 -0.12 -9.89 -5.59
CA ARG A 81 -1.12 -9.61 -6.65
C ARG A 81 -0.74 -8.37 -7.45
N GLN A 82 -0.30 -7.32 -6.77
CA GLN A 82 0.08 -6.07 -7.42
C GLN A 82 1.30 -6.24 -8.32
N ILE A 83 2.32 -6.94 -7.85
CA ILE A 83 3.54 -7.19 -8.62
C ILE A 83 3.21 -7.94 -9.91
N LYS A 84 2.36 -8.96 -9.81
CA LYS A 84 1.95 -9.73 -10.97
C LYS A 84 1.17 -8.86 -11.97
N ALA A 85 0.21 -8.08 -11.47
CA ALA A 85 -0.62 -7.22 -12.32
C ALA A 85 0.19 -6.08 -12.95
N ALA A 86 1.18 -5.57 -12.24
CA ALA A 86 2.03 -4.47 -12.71
C ALA A 86 2.90 -4.89 -13.90
N ASN A 87 3.27 -6.17 -13.95
CA ASN A 87 4.04 -6.75 -15.07
C ASN A 87 5.24 -5.88 -15.44
N GLY A 88 6.06 -5.51 -14.45
CA GLY A 88 7.24 -4.70 -14.64
C GLY A 88 7.03 -3.19 -14.47
N THR A 89 5.79 -2.74 -14.37
CA THR A 89 5.51 -1.33 -14.07
C THR A 89 5.90 -1.04 -12.62
N LYS A 90 6.52 0.11 -12.40
CA LYS A 90 6.97 0.52 -11.07
C LYS A 90 5.79 0.68 -10.12
N ILE A 91 5.95 0.19 -8.88
CA ILE A 91 4.96 0.30 -7.80
C ILE A 91 5.60 1.04 -6.63
N GLN A 92 4.86 1.99 -6.07
CA GLN A 92 5.26 2.71 -4.86
C GLN A 92 4.17 2.58 -3.81
N TRP A 93 4.56 2.21 -2.60
CA TRP A 93 3.69 2.24 -1.44
C TRP A 93 4.11 3.41 -0.55
N TYR A 94 3.16 4.31 -0.30
CA TYR A 94 3.38 5.47 0.57
C TYR A 94 2.85 5.15 1.96
N PHE A 95 3.69 5.37 2.96
CA PHE A 95 3.36 5.07 4.35
C PHE A 95 3.17 6.36 5.13
N ALA A 96 2.03 6.45 5.84
CA ALA A 96 1.74 7.57 6.72
C ALA A 96 2.59 7.53 8.00
N GLU A 97 3.13 6.35 8.34
CA GLU A 97 3.86 6.13 9.59
C GLU A 97 5.22 5.50 9.29
N GLN A 98 6.28 6.12 9.83
CA GLN A 98 7.64 5.67 9.60
C GLN A 98 7.89 4.28 10.19
N ASP A 99 7.37 4.00 11.40
CA ASP A 99 7.55 2.71 12.04
C ASP A 99 6.89 1.58 11.25
N THR A 100 5.72 1.84 10.68
CA THR A 100 5.04 0.88 9.82
C THR A 100 5.86 0.58 8.57
N LEU A 101 6.41 1.61 7.93
CA LEU A 101 7.28 1.41 6.77
C LEU A 101 8.42 0.46 7.09
N GLU A 102 9.09 0.68 8.21
CA GLU A 102 10.25 -0.13 8.61
C GLU A 102 9.86 -1.59 8.87
N VAL A 103 8.75 -1.81 9.57
CA VAL A 103 8.27 -3.16 9.88
C VAL A 103 7.87 -3.92 8.61
N VAL A 104 7.14 -3.25 7.71
CA VAL A 104 6.70 -3.88 6.45
C VAL A 104 7.90 -4.13 5.54
N GLN A 105 8.87 -3.21 5.51
CA GLN A 105 10.07 -3.37 4.72
C GLN A 105 10.85 -4.62 5.17
N ASP A 106 11.04 -4.80 6.47
CA ASP A 106 11.70 -5.98 7.01
C ASP A 106 10.94 -7.26 6.67
N LEU A 107 9.61 -7.22 6.79
CA LEU A 107 8.76 -8.34 6.43
C LEU A 107 8.92 -8.72 4.96
N PHE A 108 8.96 -7.74 4.07
CA PHE A 108 9.10 -7.98 2.64
C PHE A 108 10.48 -8.49 2.28
N ILE A 109 11.54 -7.96 2.90
CA ILE A 109 12.90 -8.44 2.70
C ILE A 109 12.99 -9.92 3.09
N ASP A 110 12.41 -10.29 4.24
CA ASP A 110 12.41 -11.69 4.70
C ASP A 110 11.70 -12.62 3.71
N GLN A 111 10.72 -12.10 2.97
CA GLN A 111 9.98 -12.88 1.97
C GLN A 111 10.56 -12.75 0.56
N GLY A 112 11.66 -12.03 0.40
CA GLY A 112 12.28 -11.85 -0.91
C GLY A 112 11.52 -10.92 -1.85
N ILE A 113 10.65 -10.07 -1.34
CA ILE A 113 9.88 -9.11 -2.15
C ILE A 113 10.66 -7.81 -2.22
N VAL A 114 11.10 -7.43 -3.43
CA VAL A 114 11.93 -6.24 -3.64
C VAL A 114 11.38 -5.31 -4.72
N GLU A 115 10.26 -5.64 -5.33
CA GLU A 115 9.74 -4.93 -6.49
C GLU A 115 8.92 -3.69 -6.16
N ILE A 116 8.60 -3.46 -4.86
CA ILE A 116 7.81 -2.31 -4.43
C ILE A 116 8.72 -1.33 -3.70
N GLU A 117 8.71 -0.09 -4.14
CA GLU A 117 9.43 0.99 -3.48
C GLU A 117 8.59 1.56 -2.34
N PHE A 118 9.18 1.71 -1.15
CA PHE A 118 8.49 2.26 0.01
C PHE A 118 8.91 3.70 0.23
N ILE A 119 7.93 4.57 0.45
CA ILE A 119 8.14 6.00 0.66
C ILE A 119 7.40 6.42 1.92
N TYR A 120 8.08 7.11 2.82
CA TYR A 120 7.42 7.74 3.95
C TYR A 120 6.94 9.13 3.55
N GLN A 121 5.68 9.40 3.75
CA GLN A 121 5.07 10.71 3.51
C GLN A 121 4.09 10.97 4.63
N ALA A 122 4.43 11.89 5.53
CA ALA A 122 3.56 12.20 6.66
C ALA A 122 2.19 12.71 6.19
N PRO A 123 1.11 12.40 6.92
CA PRO A 123 -0.19 13.00 6.66
C PRO A 123 -0.14 14.51 6.87
N LYS A 124 -0.85 15.21 6.04
CA LYS A 124 -1.01 16.67 6.19
C LYS A 124 -1.95 17.02 7.31
#